data_b4fef9b2954a5853b518ff828a29418a
#
_entry.id   b4fef9b2954a5853b518ff828a29418a
#
_cell.length_a   1.000
_cell.length_b   1.000
_cell.length_c   1.000
_cell.angle_alpha   90.00
_cell.angle_beta   90.00
_cell.angle_gamma   90.00
#
_symmetry.space_group_name_H-M   'P 1'
#
loop_
_entity.id
_entity.type
_entity.pdbx_description
1 polymer ?
#
loop_
_entity_poly.entity_id
_entity_poly.type
_entity_poly.pdbx_seq_one_letter_code
_entity_poly.pdbx_strand_id
1 'polypeptide(L)'
;MTVTLDRDPDLGDLVAVVRDRKPVELGDGAREAMAETRAVVEEIVAANDRPVYGVNTGFGDLHDVAIDPADGRQLQRNLLHANTTVGDPLPVEAVRAAMFARAAVFAAGHSGVRPDVVERLLDCLNAGVHPVVGAGGNSDDYGANARIGYVLTGEGEAFYGGERLPGGDALAAAGIDPLSVEPKEALPMMDGPALMTGRLGLAVHDAERLLAAADLAGACTFALLGEQPSAFSPRVAEVRPNEGDAESARVVREALALETETDATVAQDPLSIRTIPQINGSAREALANARPVAATELGAPGDNPLVFPDGVVLSCGGFNGQHVSAAADALARALVKVGHAAERRVHLYVQGRGESPPFVAGDPGLESGLVRAHYSAASLVREAGTLASASDRNSVVSAGQEDVQSLGTVATDHLATTVEKIRAAVAVELLCAVEVRRLTDAAVPGAAGAVVDGVVDRLDATDRSVQIETVARLVADGTVTDLAREAGLDLP
;
A
#
# COMPACT_ATOMS: atom_id res chain seq x y z
N MET A 1 3.65 7.78 -21.33
CA MET A 1 2.73 8.94 -21.16
C MET A 1 3.09 9.57 -19.84
N THR A 2 3.13 10.91 -19.76
CA THR A 2 3.31 11.66 -18.52
C THR A 2 2.01 11.69 -17.74
N VAL A 3 2.08 11.56 -16.43
CA VAL A 3 0.93 11.77 -15.53
C VAL A 3 0.82 13.27 -15.27
N THR A 4 -0.36 13.84 -15.51
CA THR A 4 -0.63 15.25 -15.20
C THR A 4 -1.34 15.31 -13.85
N LEU A 5 -0.66 15.85 -12.84
CA LEU A 5 -1.22 16.01 -11.51
C LEU A 5 -2.12 17.24 -11.47
N ASP A 6 -3.40 17.00 -11.53
CA ASP A 6 -4.44 18.00 -11.35
C ASP A 6 -5.19 17.75 -10.02
N ARG A 7 -6.42 18.26 -9.84
CA ARG A 7 -7.11 18.28 -8.55
C ARG A 7 -7.58 16.90 -8.05
N ASP A 8 -7.77 15.93 -8.94
CA ASP A 8 -8.36 14.62 -8.63
C ASP A 8 -7.45 13.47 -9.07
N PRO A 9 -6.27 13.25 -8.44
CA PRO A 9 -5.40 12.11 -8.74
C PRO A 9 -6.06 10.80 -8.32
N ASP A 10 -5.82 9.73 -9.08
CA ASP A 10 -6.31 8.41 -8.73
C ASP A 10 -5.20 7.46 -8.23
N LEU A 11 -5.59 6.26 -7.74
CA LEU A 11 -4.63 5.26 -7.27
C LEU A 11 -3.81 4.65 -8.42
N GLY A 12 -4.31 4.68 -9.65
CA GLY A 12 -3.57 4.27 -10.84
C GLY A 12 -2.41 5.22 -11.14
N ASP A 13 -2.62 6.53 -10.98
CA ASP A 13 -1.57 7.55 -11.10
C ASP A 13 -0.47 7.35 -10.06
N LEU A 14 -0.85 7.07 -8.81
CA LEU A 14 0.09 6.74 -7.74
C LEU A 14 0.98 5.55 -8.14
N VAL A 15 0.40 4.44 -8.59
CA VAL A 15 1.14 3.24 -9.00
C VAL A 15 2.03 3.54 -10.21
N ALA A 16 1.50 4.24 -11.21
CA ALA A 16 2.22 4.60 -12.42
C ALA A 16 3.49 5.44 -12.14
N VAL A 17 3.38 6.43 -11.25
CA VAL A 17 4.53 7.29 -10.89
C VAL A 17 5.49 6.58 -9.95
N VAL A 18 4.98 5.85 -8.97
CA VAL A 18 5.82 5.25 -7.93
C VAL A 18 6.55 4.00 -8.45
N ARG A 19 5.85 3.08 -9.09
CA ARG A 19 6.37 1.78 -9.55
C ARG A 19 6.84 1.78 -10.98
N ASP A 20 5.99 2.26 -11.91
CA ASP A 20 6.31 2.26 -13.34
C ASP A 20 7.27 3.41 -13.72
N ARG A 21 7.59 4.31 -12.76
CA ARG A 21 8.48 5.45 -12.96
C ARG A 21 8.02 6.39 -14.09
N LYS A 22 6.71 6.47 -14.33
CA LYS A 22 6.20 7.42 -15.31
C LYS A 22 6.48 8.85 -14.85
N PRO A 23 6.89 9.74 -15.75
CA PRO A 23 7.06 11.15 -15.44
C PRO A 23 5.76 11.76 -14.97
N VAL A 24 5.85 12.74 -14.08
CA VAL A 24 4.68 13.47 -13.54
C VAL A 24 4.94 14.97 -13.63
N GLU A 25 3.91 15.74 -13.96
CA GLU A 25 3.93 17.19 -14.07
C GLU A 25 2.73 17.83 -13.38
N LEU A 26 2.86 19.08 -12.95
CA LEU A 26 1.78 19.83 -12.34
C LEU A 26 0.85 20.38 -13.44
N GLY A 27 -0.45 20.09 -13.34
CA GLY A 27 -1.48 20.60 -14.25
C GLY A 27 -1.72 22.09 -14.10
N ASP A 28 -2.21 22.73 -15.18
CA ASP A 28 -2.47 24.18 -15.20
C ASP A 28 -3.59 24.57 -14.21
N GLY A 29 -4.64 23.75 -14.09
CA GLY A 29 -5.74 24.02 -13.16
C GLY A 29 -5.32 23.93 -11.70
N ALA A 30 -4.42 22.99 -11.35
CA ALA A 30 -3.83 22.90 -10.02
C ALA A 30 -2.92 24.11 -9.73
N ARG A 31 -2.11 24.51 -10.72
CA ARG A 31 -1.23 25.68 -10.62
C ARG A 31 -2.02 26.96 -10.34
N GLU A 32 -3.11 27.19 -11.06
CA GLU A 32 -4.00 28.35 -10.84
C GLU A 32 -4.60 28.34 -9.43
N ALA A 33 -5.17 27.20 -9.00
CA ALA A 33 -5.77 27.08 -7.67
C ALA A 33 -4.74 27.31 -6.53
N MET A 34 -3.52 26.81 -6.69
CA MET A 34 -2.43 27.05 -5.74
C MET A 34 -2.05 28.54 -5.70
N ALA A 35 -1.94 29.21 -6.86
CA ALA A 35 -1.58 30.61 -6.94
C ALA A 35 -2.64 31.52 -6.27
N GLU A 36 -3.94 31.19 -6.42
CA GLU A 36 -5.02 31.93 -5.77
C GLU A 36 -4.89 31.91 -4.23
N THR A 37 -4.71 30.73 -3.63
CA THR A 37 -4.57 30.63 -2.16
C THR A 37 -3.21 31.11 -1.65
N ARG A 38 -2.16 31.02 -2.49
CA ARG A 38 -0.87 31.63 -2.18
C ARG A 38 -0.97 33.15 -2.05
N ALA A 39 -1.70 33.82 -2.93
CA ALA A 39 -1.91 35.26 -2.87
C ALA A 39 -2.54 35.68 -1.52
N VAL A 40 -3.50 34.88 -1.00
CA VAL A 40 -4.08 35.11 0.33
C VAL A 40 -3.03 35.07 1.43
N VAL A 41 -2.13 34.08 1.39
CA VAL A 41 -1.03 34.00 2.39
C VAL A 41 -0.12 35.22 2.30
N GLU A 42 0.23 35.67 1.10
CA GLU A 42 1.08 36.85 0.90
C GLU A 42 0.43 38.15 1.39
N GLU A 43 -0.88 38.29 1.19
CA GLU A 43 -1.64 39.41 1.75
C GLU A 43 -1.63 39.40 3.29
N ILE A 44 -1.81 38.24 3.92
CA ILE A 44 -1.75 38.08 5.39
C ILE A 44 -0.37 38.44 5.92
N VAL A 45 0.70 37.97 5.28
CA VAL A 45 2.09 38.29 5.66
C VAL A 45 2.37 39.80 5.52
N ALA A 46 1.91 40.42 4.44
CA ALA A 46 2.12 41.84 4.19
C ALA A 46 1.33 42.74 5.15
N ALA A 47 0.08 42.40 5.46
CA ALA A 47 -0.76 43.16 6.39
C ALA A 47 -0.30 43.00 7.84
N ASN A 48 0.07 41.79 8.24
CA ASN A 48 0.52 41.41 9.60
C ASN A 48 -0.31 42.03 10.74
N ASP A 49 -1.62 42.15 10.52
CA ASP A 49 -2.54 42.86 11.41
C ASP A 49 -3.24 41.97 12.43
N ARG A 50 -3.13 40.64 12.26
CA ARG A 50 -3.70 39.61 13.13
C ARG A 50 -2.83 38.35 13.17
N PRO A 51 -2.83 37.57 14.26
CA PRO A 51 -2.17 36.27 14.30
C PRO A 51 -2.92 35.28 13.41
N VAL A 52 -2.18 34.57 12.54
CA VAL A 52 -2.69 33.47 11.71
C VAL A 52 -1.73 32.29 11.90
N TYR A 53 -2.25 31.19 12.47
CA TYR A 53 -1.47 30.01 12.74
C TYR A 53 -0.73 29.49 11.48
N GLY A 54 0.54 29.17 11.65
CA GLY A 54 1.38 28.66 10.57
C GLY A 54 1.83 29.69 9.54
N VAL A 55 1.40 30.94 9.65
CA VAL A 55 1.79 32.07 8.79
C VAL A 55 2.72 33.02 9.52
N ASN A 56 2.25 33.63 10.63
CA ASN A 56 2.96 34.63 11.42
C ASN A 56 2.94 34.34 12.91
N THR A 57 2.72 33.08 13.31
CA THR A 57 2.82 32.63 14.73
C THR A 57 3.79 31.45 14.84
N GLY A 58 4.16 31.10 16.07
CA GLY A 58 4.79 29.82 16.39
C GLY A 58 3.87 28.64 16.17
N PHE A 59 4.33 27.42 16.47
CA PHE A 59 3.66 26.15 16.17
C PHE A 59 3.36 25.34 17.43
N GLY A 60 2.39 24.43 17.36
CA GLY A 60 1.97 23.60 18.47
C GLY A 60 1.56 24.44 19.66
N ASP A 61 2.11 24.14 20.82
CA ASP A 61 1.85 24.90 22.08
C ASP A 61 2.36 26.35 22.04
N LEU A 62 3.18 26.71 21.04
CA LEU A 62 3.68 28.10 20.84
C LEU A 62 2.81 28.91 19.86
N HIS A 63 1.59 28.49 19.60
CA HIS A 63 0.66 29.12 18.65
C HIS A 63 0.32 30.58 18.94
N ASP A 64 0.46 31.02 20.19
CA ASP A 64 0.22 32.40 20.64
C ASP A 64 1.44 33.34 20.51
N VAL A 65 2.61 32.80 20.13
CA VAL A 65 3.84 33.60 19.98
C VAL A 65 3.85 34.24 18.59
N ALA A 66 3.73 35.55 18.53
CA ALA A 66 3.84 36.30 17.27
C ALA A 66 5.28 36.30 16.74
N ILE A 67 5.43 36.13 15.44
CA ILE A 67 6.72 36.10 14.73
C ILE A 67 6.87 37.36 13.87
N ASP A 68 8.02 38.00 13.95
CA ASP A 68 8.33 39.13 13.07
C ASP A 68 8.40 38.64 11.60
N PRO A 69 7.77 39.34 10.65
CA PRO A 69 7.85 38.97 9.24
C PRO A 69 9.30 38.82 8.72
N ALA A 70 10.25 39.54 9.25
CA ALA A 70 11.66 39.41 8.91
C ALA A 70 12.26 38.04 9.28
N ASP A 71 11.71 37.36 10.29
CA ASP A 71 12.13 36.05 10.78
C ASP A 71 11.33 34.89 10.16
N GLY A 72 10.33 35.19 9.33
CA GLY A 72 9.41 34.21 8.77
C GLY A 72 10.11 33.04 8.03
N ARG A 73 11.08 33.32 7.18
CA ARG A 73 11.87 32.28 6.48
C ARG A 73 12.72 31.44 7.43
N GLN A 74 13.32 32.08 8.45
CA GLN A 74 14.12 31.36 9.44
C GLN A 74 13.24 30.40 10.27
N LEU A 75 12.02 30.84 10.62
CA LEU A 75 11.05 30.00 11.30
C LEU A 75 10.72 28.75 10.48
N GLN A 76 10.46 28.89 9.18
CA GLN A 76 10.17 27.74 8.29
C GLN A 76 11.33 26.75 8.25
N ARG A 77 12.57 27.23 8.11
CA ARG A 77 13.75 26.36 8.16
C ARG A 77 13.90 25.65 9.49
N ASN A 78 13.75 26.35 10.61
CA ASN A 78 13.83 25.77 11.95
C ASN A 78 12.78 24.68 12.16
N LEU A 79 11.59 24.85 11.58
CA LEU A 79 10.51 23.88 11.68
C LEU A 79 10.89 22.56 11.01
N LEU A 80 11.44 22.59 9.80
CA LEU A 80 11.94 21.39 9.11
C LEU A 80 13.09 20.72 9.88
N HIS A 81 14.01 21.50 10.45
CA HIS A 81 15.14 21.03 11.25
C HIS A 81 14.73 20.35 12.56
N ALA A 82 13.64 20.79 13.18
CA ALA A 82 13.19 20.28 14.47
C ALA A 82 12.69 18.83 14.37
N ASN A 83 12.29 18.39 13.19
CA ASN A 83 11.71 17.07 12.95
C ASN A 83 12.77 16.00 12.73
N THR A 84 12.56 14.84 13.35
CA THR A 84 13.52 13.73 13.34
C THR A 84 12.87 12.42 12.97
N THR A 85 13.64 11.57 12.29
CA THR A 85 13.35 10.15 12.11
C THR A 85 14.62 9.36 12.44
N VAL A 86 14.48 8.11 12.88
CA VAL A 86 15.60 7.26 13.30
C VAL A 86 15.53 5.87 12.67
N GLY A 87 16.63 5.12 12.75
CA GLY A 87 16.71 3.75 12.26
C GLY A 87 17.06 3.65 10.77
N ASP A 88 16.85 2.47 10.21
CA ASP A 88 17.14 2.19 8.80
C ASP A 88 16.27 3.04 7.87
N PRO A 89 16.75 3.37 6.67
CA PRO A 89 15.95 4.10 5.70
C PRO A 89 14.67 3.34 5.31
N LEU A 90 13.58 4.07 5.14
CA LEU A 90 12.38 3.55 4.49
C LEU A 90 12.70 3.07 3.06
N PRO A 91 11.97 2.06 2.56
CA PRO A 91 12.03 1.69 1.15
C PRO A 91 11.79 2.90 0.24
N VAL A 92 12.56 3.02 -0.83
CA VAL A 92 12.43 4.11 -1.82
C VAL A 92 11.00 4.21 -2.35
N GLU A 93 10.31 3.09 -2.52
CA GLU A 93 8.92 3.05 -2.96
C GLU A 93 7.99 3.81 -2.00
N ALA A 94 8.14 3.61 -0.69
CA ALA A 94 7.34 4.31 0.32
C ALA A 94 7.61 5.82 0.33
N VAL A 95 8.87 6.22 0.16
CA VAL A 95 9.25 7.64 0.07
C VAL A 95 8.68 8.27 -1.19
N ARG A 96 8.75 7.61 -2.35
CA ARG A 96 8.13 8.07 -3.59
C ARG A 96 6.63 8.22 -3.47
N ALA A 97 5.97 7.27 -2.81
CA ALA A 97 4.53 7.33 -2.56
C ALA A 97 4.15 8.52 -1.68
N ALA A 98 4.94 8.80 -0.64
CA ALA A 98 4.78 10.00 0.20
C ALA A 98 4.98 11.28 -0.59
N MET A 99 6.00 11.35 -1.45
CA MET A 99 6.26 12.50 -2.31
C MET A 99 5.11 12.76 -3.29
N PHE A 100 4.59 11.72 -3.94
CA PHE A 100 3.44 11.84 -4.85
C PHE A 100 2.17 12.27 -4.10
N ALA A 101 1.83 11.62 -2.98
CA ALA A 101 0.67 11.98 -2.17
C ALA A 101 0.78 13.43 -1.65
N ARG A 102 1.96 13.88 -1.23
CA ARG A 102 2.18 15.27 -0.84
C ARG A 102 1.95 16.26 -1.98
N ALA A 103 2.47 15.95 -3.17
CA ALA A 103 2.25 16.76 -4.35
C ALA A 103 0.75 16.84 -4.71
N ALA A 104 0.03 15.73 -4.60
CA ALA A 104 -1.40 15.65 -4.84
C ALA A 104 -2.22 16.53 -3.88
N VAL A 105 -1.92 16.47 -2.59
CA VAL A 105 -2.54 17.35 -1.56
C VAL A 105 -2.32 18.83 -1.89
N PHE A 106 -1.12 19.20 -2.30
CA PHE A 106 -0.83 20.59 -2.67
C PHE A 106 -1.54 21.03 -3.95
N ALA A 107 -1.63 20.14 -4.93
CA ALA A 107 -2.35 20.38 -6.19
C ALA A 107 -3.85 20.67 -5.99
N ALA A 108 -4.45 20.22 -4.88
CA ALA A 108 -5.81 20.59 -4.51
C ALA A 108 -5.99 22.10 -4.23
N GLY A 109 -4.89 22.85 -4.00
CA GLY A 109 -4.88 24.30 -3.94
C GLY A 109 -5.35 24.93 -2.63
N HIS A 110 -5.31 24.20 -1.50
CA HIS A 110 -5.77 24.71 -0.20
C HIS A 110 -4.66 24.87 0.87
N SER A 111 -3.42 24.53 0.53
CA SER A 111 -2.29 24.62 1.48
C SER A 111 -1.63 26.00 1.54
N GLY A 112 -1.88 26.87 0.57
CA GLY A 112 -1.28 28.21 0.47
C GLY A 112 0.22 28.19 0.15
N VAL A 113 0.74 27.09 -0.39
CA VAL A 113 2.12 26.94 -0.87
C VAL A 113 2.25 27.41 -2.31
N ARG A 114 3.46 27.86 -2.69
CA ARG A 114 3.73 28.22 -4.10
C ARG A 114 3.76 26.98 -4.99
N PRO A 115 3.38 27.10 -6.28
CA PRO A 115 3.59 26.04 -7.27
C PRO A 115 5.04 25.51 -7.32
N ASP A 116 6.05 26.37 -7.13
CA ASP A 116 7.48 26.01 -7.08
C ASP A 116 7.77 24.88 -6.10
N VAL A 117 7.02 24.78 -4.98
CA VAL A 117 7.19 23.70 -3.98
C VAL A 117 6.84 22.36 -4.60
N VAL A 118 5.70 22.28 -5.30
CA VAL A 118 5.26 21.06 -5.99
C VAL A 118 6.18 20.74 -7.15
N GLU A 119 6.54 21.71 -7.95
CA GLU A 119 7.46 21.52 -9.09
C GLU A 119 8.79 20.93 -8.61
N ARG A 120 9.37 21.44 -7.53
CA ARG A 120 10.60 20.91 -6.96
C ARG A 120 10.45 19.48 -6.47
N LEU A 121 9.31 19.17 -5.84
CA LEU A 121 8.99 17.82 -5.39
C LEU A 121 8.85 16.85 -6.59
N LEU A 122 8.17 17.26 -7.66
CA LEU A 122 8.03 16.49 -8.88
C LEU A 122 9.36 16.36 -9.65
N ASP A 123 10.20 17.40 -9.69
CA ASP A 123 11.55 17.32 -10.27
C ASP A 123 12.37 16.23 -9.56
N CYS A 124 12.34 16.19 -8.22
CA CYS A 124 13.01 15.14 -7.45
C CYS A 124 12.45 13.74 -7.77
N LEU A 125 11.13 13.59 -7.86
CA LEU A 125 10.48 12.32 -8.24
C LEU A 125 10.92 11.85 -9.62
N ASN A 126 10.92 12.76 -10.61
CA ASN A 126 11.25 12.46 -12.00
C ASN A 126 12.74 12.17 -12.18
N ALA A 127 13.60 12.91 -11.50
CA ALA A 127 15.05 12.72 -11.56
C ALA A 127 15.54 11.50 -10.75
N GLY A 128 14.71 10.97 -9.84
CA GLY A 128 15.10 9.86 -8.97
C GLY A 128 15.93 10.29 -7.76
N VAL A 129 15.77 11.53 -7.30
CA VAL A 129 16.29 11.99 -6.01
C VAL A 129 15.31 11.57 -4.92
N HIS A 130 15.72 10.64 -4.05
CA HIS A 130 14.85 10.08 -3.02
C HIS A 130 15.37 10.43 -1.62
N PRO A 131 14.69 11.29 -0.88
CA PRO A 131 15.06 11.64 0.48
C PRO A 131 15.28 10.42 1.38
N VAL A 132 16.31 10.46 2.21
CA VAL A 132 16.54 9.44 3.24
C VAL A 132 15.65 9.74 4.44
N VAL A 133 14.70 8.88 4.68
CA VAL A 133 13.73 8.95 5.79
C VAL A 133 13.91 7.72 6.67
N GLY A 134 14.21 7.89 7.96
CA GLY A 134 14.31 6.76 8.90
C GLY A 134 12.94 6.12 9.16
N ALA A 135 12.91 4.80 9.27
CA ALA A 135 11.68 4.04 9.47
C ALA A 135 11.08 4.18 10.88
N GLY A 136 11.89 4.55 11.87
CA GLY A 136 11.47 4.70 13.27
C GLY A 136 11.24 6.13 13.69
N GLY A 137 10.51 6.31 14.80
CA GLY A 137 10.23 7.62 15.38
C GLY A 137 9.07 8.37 14.73
N ASN A 138 8.28 7.68 13.90
CA ASN A 138 7.08 8.22 13.25
C ASN A 138 5.83 7.50 13.78
N SER A 139 5.05 8.17 14.60
CA SER A 139 3.69 7.72 14.98
C SER A 139 2.61 8.28 14.04
N ASP A 140 2.88 9.44 13.53
CA ASP A 140 2.23 10.20 12.47
C ASP A 140 3.26 10.54 11.40
N ASP A 141 2.90 11.14 10.30
CA ASP A 141 3.81 11.36 9.17
C ASP A 141 4.74 12.59 9.32
N TYR A 142 4.66 13.38 10.41
CA TYR A 142 5.38 14.65 10.55
C TYR A 142 6.87 14.54 10.28
N GLY A 143 7.56 13.63 10.99
CA GLY A 143 8.99 13.43 10.83
C GLY A 143 9.37 13.00 9.41
N ALA A 144 8.64 12.05 8.83
CA ALA A 144 8.90 11.54 7.49
C ALA A 144 8.71 12.64 6.43
N ASN A 145 7.60 13.35 6.48
CA ASN A 145 7.28 14.42 5.56
C ASN A 145 8.27 15.59 5.68
N ALA A 146 8.64 15.96 6.91
CA ALA A 146 9.64 17.01 7.17
C ALA A 146 11.01 16.63 6.57
N ARG A 147 11.43 15.36 6.65
CA ARG A 147 12.69 14.89 6.04
C ARG A 147 12.66 15.02 4.51
N ILE A 148 11.50 14.79 3.88
CA ILE A 148 11.31 15.05 2.45
C ILE A 148 11.49 16.54 2.15
N GLY A 149 10.76 17.41 2.88
CA GLY A 149 10.88 18.87 2.73
C GLY A 149 12.30 19.39 2.98
N TYR A 150 13.02 18.79 3.90
CA TYR A 150 14.39 19.15 4.26
C TYR A 150 15.37 18.92 3.10
N VAL A 151 15.22 17.81 2.34
CA VAL A 151 16.02 17.56 1.16
C VAL A 151 15.71 18.56 0.05
N LEU A 152 14.46 18.97 -0.11
CA LEU A 152 14.12 20.00 -1.11
C LEU A 152 14.85 21.33 -0.87
N THR A 153 15.21 21.64 0.39
CA THR A 153 15.99 22.83 0.73
C THR A 153 17.51 22.65 0.59
N GLY A 154 17.95 21.50 0.11
CA GLY A 154 19.38 21.16 -0.08
C GLY A 154 20.05 20.60 1.18
N GLU A 155 19.29 20.31 2.22
CA GLU A 155 19.79 19.81 3.50
C GLU A 155 19.46 18.30 3.65
N GLY A 156 19.88 17.66 4.74
CA GLY A 156 19.65 16.22 4.95
C GLY A 156 20.42 15.33 3.99
N GLU A 157 19.87 14.18 3.65
CA GLU A 157 20.48 13.18 2.78
C GLU A 157 19.45 12.60 1.80
N ALA A 158 19.91 12.20 0.61
CA ALA A 158 19.08 11.55 -0.40
C ALA A 158 19.84 10.42 -1.10
N PHE A 159 19.11 9.44 -1.61
CA PHE A 159 19.61 8.49 -2.59
C PHE A 159 19.50 9.10 -3.99
N TYR A 160 20.59 9.06 -4.76
CA TYR A 160 20.63 9.43 -6.16
C TYR A 160 21.65 8.58 -6.90
N GLY A 161 21.31 8.03 -8.07
CA GLY A 161 22.18 7.14 -8.84
C GLY A 161 22.64 5.86 -8.10
N GLY A 162 21.91 5.45 -7.06
CA GLY A 162 22.25 4.29 -6.21
C GLY A 162 23.17 4.64 -5.02
N GLU A 163 23.62 5.89 -4.89
CA GLU A 163 24.45 6.36 -3.79
C GLU A 163 23.65 7.20 -2.80
N ARG A 164 24.07 7.17 -1.53
CA ARG A 164 23.55 8.04 -0.46
C ARG A 164 24.45 9.28 -0.36
N LEU A 165 23.88 10.44 -0.65
CA LEU A 165 24.58 11.72 -0.75
C LEU A 165 23.96 12.76 0.22
N PRO A 166 24.71 13.81 0.61
CA PRO A 166 24.12 15.02 1.17
C PRO A 166 23.04 15.57 0.23
N GLY A 167 21.96 16.11 0.78
CA GLY A 167 20.80 16.57 0.01
C GLY A 167 21.16 17.59 -1.09
N GLY A 168 22.00 18.58 -0.76
CA GLY A 168 22.47 19.56 -1.72
C GLY A 168 23.30 18.98 -2.86
N ASP A 169 24.15 17.98 -2.55
CA ASP A 169 24.96 17.30 -3.57
C ASP A 169 24.08 16.44 -4.50
N ALA A 170 23.08 15.76 -3.94
CA ALA A 170 22.13 14.96 -4.71
C ALA A 170 21.30 15.85 -5.66
N LEU A 171 20.79 17.00 -5.18
CA LEU A 171 20.07 17.96 -6.00
C LEU A 171 20.97 18.53 -7.11
N ALA A 172 22.18 18.96 -6.76
CA ALA A 172 23.14 19.51 -7.74
C ALA A 172 23.51 18.48 -8.82
N ALA A 173 23.73 17.21 -8.45
CA ALA A 173 24.01 16.11 -9.37
C ALA A 173 22.82 15.84 -10.31
N ALA A 174 21.60 16.08 -9.85
CA ALA A 174 20.37 15.96 -10.64
C ALA A 174 20.04 17.22 -11.45
N GLY A 175 20.80 18.31 -11.31
CA GLY A 175 20.54 19.59 -11.97
C GLY A 175 19.34 20.34 -11.38
N ILE A 176 19.04 20.13 -10.10
CA ILE A 176 17.91 20.72 -9.40
C ILE A 176 18.42 21.78 -8.42
N ASP A 177 17.86 22.99 -8.48
CA ASP A 177 18.20 24.04 -7.53
C ASP A 177 17.46 23.83 -6.19
N PRO A 178 18.11 24.03 -5.03
CA PRO A 178 17.44 23.96 -3.75
C PRO A 178 16.29 24.98 -3.60
N LEU A 179 15.21 24.57 -2.93
CA LEU A 179 14.06 25.42 -2.64
C LEU A 179 14.37 26.38 -1.49
N SER A 180 14.08 27.69 -1.70
CA SER A 180 14.02 28.65 -0.60
C SER A 180 12.59 28.70 -0.07
N VAL A 181 12.37 28.23 1.15
CA VAL A 181 11.04 28.22 1.79
C VAL A 181 10.57 29.61 2.19
N GLU A 182 9.30 29.88 1.95
CA GLU A 182 8.60 31.09 2.32
C GLU A 182 7.60 30.82 3.47
N PRO A 183 7.05 31.86 4.14
CA PRO A 183 6.02 31.69 5.16
C PRO A 183 4.88 30.77 4.71
N LYS A 184 4.40 29.88 5.59
CA LYS A 184 3.37 28.87 5.32
C LYS A 184 3.79 27.75 4.35
N GLU A 185 5.09 27.50 4.12
CA GLU A 185 5.51 26.40 3.23
C GLU A 185 6.06 25.18 3.99
N ALA A 186 6.83 25.39 5.07
CA ALA A 186 7.38 24.26 5.82
C ALA A 186 6.32 23.49 6.60
N LEU A 187 5.34 24.19 7.19
CA LEU A 187 4.28 23.53 7.95
C LEU A 187 3.47 22.56 7.07
N PRO A 188 2.93 22.93 5.90
CA PRO A 188 2.27 22.00 5.00
C PRO A 188 3.19 20.89 4.47
N MET A 189 4.49 21.15 4.30
CA MET A 189 5.44 20.11 3.88
C MET A 189 5.58 18.99 4.90
N MET A 190 5.36 19.24 6.19
CA MET A 190 5.45 18.23 7.25
C MET A 190 4.09 17.73 7.73
N ASP A 191 3.06 18.57 7.72
CA ASP A 191 1.72 18.27 8.26
C ASP A 191 0.87 17.45 7.28
N GLY A 192 0.08 16.51 7.81
CA GLY A 192 -0.85 15.68 7.03
C GLY A 192 -0.36 14.29 6.63
N PRO A 193 -1.29 13.40 6.24
CA PRO A 193 -1.09 11.95 6.19
C PRO A 193 -0.48 11.44 4.86
N ALA A 194 0.56 12.09 4.31
CA ALA A 194 1.06 11.78 2.96
C ALA A 194 1.75 10.41 2.87
N LEU A 195 2.60 10.04 3.83
CA LEU A 195 3.30 8.75 3.82
C LEU A 195 2.31 7.60 4.03
N MET A 196 1.43 7.71 5.04
CA MET A 196 0.45 6.66 5.32
C MET A 196 -0.57 6.52 4.18
N THR A 197 -1.00 7.62 3.55
CA THR A 197 -1.91 7.59 2.39
C THR A 197 -1.25 6.94 1.18
N GLY A 198 -0.03 7.32 0.84
CA GLY A 198 0.72 6.71 -0.26
C GLY A 198 0.93 5.20 -0.03
N ARG A 199 1.30 4.78 1.18
CA ARG A 199 1.43 3.37 1.56
C ARG A 199 0.10 2.62 1.48
N LEU A 200 -1.01 3.21 1.97
CA LEU A 200 -2.33 2.59 1.87
C LEU A 200 -2.72 2.38 0.41
N GLY A 201 -2.51 3.37 -0.46
CA GLY A 201 -2.81 3.25 -1.88
C GLY A 201 -2.05 2.12 -2.57
N LEU A 202 -0.74 1.98 -2.30
CA LEU A 202 0.07 0.86 -2.80
C LEU A 202 -0.39 -0.48 -2.23
N ALA A 203 -0.69 -0.54 -0.93
CA ALA A 203 -1.13 -1.77 -0.28
C ALA A 203 -2.53 -2.22 -0.76
N VAL A 204 -3.43 -1.30 -1.08
CA VAL A 204 -4.72 -1.58 -1.72
C VAL A 204 -4.51 -2.25 -3.07
N HIS A 205 -3.66 -1.67 -3.93
CA HIS A 205 -3.32 -2.25 -5.22
C HIS A 205 -2.71 -3.67 -5.11
N ASP A 206 -1.81 -3.87 -4.14
CA ASP A 206 -1.19 -5.17 -3.89
C ASP A 206 -2.18 -6.19 -3.33
N ALA A 207 -3.12 -5.76 -2.49
CA ALA A 207 -4.16 -6.61 -1.94
C ALA A 207 -5.17 -7.07 -3.00
N GLU A 208 -5.47 -6.24 -4.01
CA GLU A 208 -6.28 -6.63 -5.17
C GLU A 208 -5.66 -7.82 -5.91
N ARG A 209 -4.38 -7.73 -6.25
CA ARG A 209 -3.63 -8.81 -6.91
C ARG A 209 -3.51 -10.04 -6.03
N LEU A 210 -3.24 -9.85 -4.74
CA LEU A 210 -3.12 -10.94 -3.77
C LEU A 210 -4.43 -11.72 -3.63
N LEU A 211 -5.58 -11.05 -3.52
CA LEU A 211 -6.88 -11.71 -3.38
C LEU A 211 -7.31 -12.46 -4.65
N ALA A 212 -7.03 -11.90 -5.82
CA ALA A 212 -7.24 -12.61 -7.08
C ALA A 212 -6.36 -13.88 -7.17
N ALA A 213 -5.08 -13.76 -6.80
CA ALA A 213 -4.17 -14.92 -6.76
C ALA A 213 -4.57 -15.94 -5.69
N ALA A 214 -5.12 -15.51 -4.54
CA ALA A 214 -5.60 -16.41 -3.49
C ALA A 214 -6.84 -17.21 -3.93
N ASP A 215 -7.75 -16.62 -4.71
CA ASP A 215 -8.86 -17.34 -5.31
C ASP A 215 -8.38 -18.35 -6.37
N LEU A 216 -7.41 -17.98 -7.22
CA LEU A 216 -6.81 -18.88 -8.22
C LEU A 216 -6.05 -20.03 -7.56
N ALA A 217 -5.23 -19.76 -6.52
CA ALA A 217 -4.56 -20.81 -5.75
C ALA A 217 -5.57 -21.74 -5.06
N GLY A 218 -6.65 -21.17 -4.52
CA GLY A 218 -7.77 -21.92 -3.95
C GLY A 218 -8.49 -22.77 -4.98
N ALA A 219 -8.69 -22.26 -6.19
CA ALA A 219 -9.26 -23.03 -7.32
C ALA A 219 -8.35 -24.21 -7.71
N CYS A 220 -7.04 -23.98 -7.83
CA CYS A 220 -6.07 -25.06 -8.07
C CYS A 220 -6.12 -26.11 -6.96
N THR A 221 -6.19 -25.67 -5.70
CA THR A 221 -6.32 -26.58 -4.55
C THR A 221 -7.61 -27.39 -4.62
N PHE A 222 -8.75 -26.75 -4.94
CA PHE A 222 -10.01 -27.48 -5.08
C PHE A 222 -9.95 -28.52 -6.22
N ALA A 223 -9.38 -28.17 -7.37
CA ALA A 223 -9.24 -29.09 -8.50
C ALA A 223 -8.42 -30.35 -8.16
N LEU A 224 -7.41 -30.23 -7.32
CA LEU A 224 -6.50 -31.33 -6.98
C LEU A 224 -6.88 -32.09 -5.70
N LEU A 225 -7.54 -31.44 -4.75
CA LEU A 225 -7.76 -31.99 -3.40
C LEU A 225 -9.23 -31.98 -2.97
N GLY A 226 -10.09 -31.20 -3.62
CA GLY A 226 -11.50 -31.03 -3.29
C GLY A 226 -12.39 -32.07 -3.98
N GLU A 227 -13.56 -32.32 -3.40
CA GLU A 227 -14.50 -33.33 -3.91
C GLU A 227 -15.96 -32.81 -3.90
N GLN A 228 -16.26 -31.72 -3.13
CA GLN A 228 -17.62 -31.21 -2.97
C GLN A 228 -17.77 -29.80 -3.54
N PRO A 229 -18.28 -29.62 -4.79
CA PRO A 229 -18.32 -28.35 -5.48
C PRO A 229 -19.44 -27.40 -5.02
N SER A 230 -20.44 -27.90 -4.29
CA SER A 230 -21.62 -27.10 -3.92
C SER A 230 -21.33 -25.85 -3.09
N ALA A 231 -20.15 -25.77 -2.44
CA ALA A 231 -19.72 -24.58 -1.71
C ALA A 231 -19.55 -23.34 -2.61
N PHE A 232 -19.36 -23.57 -3.91
CA PHE A 232 -19.17 -22.49 -4.91
C PHE A 232 -20.45 -22.23 -5.73
N SER A 233 -21.60 -22.85 -5.39
CA SER A 233 -22.85 -22.66 -6.12
C SER A 233 -23.36 -21.22 -6.00
N PRO A 234 -23.84 -20.60 -7.11
CA PRO A 234 -24.43 -19.28 -7.11
C PRO A 234 -25.66 -19.18 -6.20
N ARG A 235 -26.37 -20.30 -5.97
CA ARG A 235 -27.52 -20.34 -5.04
C ARG A 235 -27.15 -20.01 -3.60
N VAL A 236 -25.90 -20.23 -3.19
CA VAL A 236 -25.42 -19.83 -1.87
C VAL A 236 -25.40 -18.30 -1.78
N ALA A 237 -24.92 -17.59 -2.82
CA ALA A 237 -24.91 -16.15 -2.88
C ALA A 237 -26.32 -15.52 -2.94
N GLU A 238 -27.29 -16.18 -3.60
CA GLU A 238 -28.69 -15.74 -3.65
C GLU A 238 -29.35 -15.64 -2.28
N VAL A 239 -29.04 -16.57 -1.38
CA VAL A 239 -29.60 -16.61 -0.02
C VAL A 239 -28.71 -15.95 1.04
N ARG A 240 -27.45 -15.66 0.68
CA ARG A 240 -26.46 -15.03 1.53
C ARG A 240 -25.69 -13.97 0.73
N PRO A 241 -26.27 -12.77 0.52
CA PRO A 241 -25.81 -11.80 -0.46
C PRO A 241 -24.65 -10.95 0.05
N ASN A 242 -23.50 -11.57 0.39
CA ASN A 242 -22.24 -10.89 0.58
C ASN A 242 -21.51 -10.81 -0.76
N GLU A 243 -21.26 -9.61 -1.26
CA GLU A 243 -20.67 -9.38 -2.59
C GLU A 243 -19.29 -10.02 -2.74
N GLY A 244 -18.45 -9.90 -1.71
CA GLY A 244 -17.13 -10.50 -1.70
C GLY A 244 -17.17 -12.04 -1.74
N ASP A 245 -18.10 -12.68 -1.00
CA ASP A 245 -18.30 -14.13 -1.02
C ASP A 245 -18.75 -14.60 -2.42
N ALA A 246 -19.72 -13.88 -3.01
CA ALA A 246 -20.24 -14.16 -4.35
C ALA A 246 -19.15 -14.07 -5.41
N GLU A 247 -18.31 -13.05 -5.34
CA GLU A 247 -17.21 -12.81 -6.27
C GLU A 247 -16.12 -13.88 -6.14
N SER A 248 -15.66 -14.21 -4.95
CA SER A 248 -14.68 -15.26 -4.74
C SER A 248 -15.19 -16.63 -5.23
N ALA A 249 -16.47 -16.96 -4.95
CA ALA A 249 -17.11 -18.18 -5.45
C ALA A 249 -17.19 -18.18 -6.99
N ARG A 250 -17.49 -17.04 -7.62
CA ARG A 250 -17.53 -16.86 -9.07
C ARG A 250 -16.18 -17.14 -9.70
N VAL A 251 -15.11 -16.51 -9.16
CA VAL A 251 -13.75 -16.68 -9.67
C VAL A 251 -13.34 -18.16 -9.63
N VAL A 252 -13.53 -18.85 -8.49
CA VAL A 252 -13.21 -20.29 -8.38
C VAL A 252 -14.00 -21.11 -9.40
N ARG A 253 -15.32 -20.89 -9.50
CA ARG A 253 -16.20 -21.63 -10.40
C ARG A 253 -15.82 -21.44 -11.87
N GLU A 254 -15.59 -20.19 -12.29
CA GLU A 254 -15.26 -19.88 -13.69
C GLU A 254 -13.84 -20.29 -14.04
N ALA A 255 -12.87 -20.13 -13.13
CA ALA A 255 -11.48 -20.57 -13.33
C ALA A 255 -11.37 -22.08 -13.62
N LEU A 256 -12.32 -22.88 -13.12
CA LEU A 256 -12.35 -24.32 -13.28
C LEU A 256 -13.43 -24.81 -14.26
N ALA A 257 -14.26 -23.94 -14.81
CA ALA A 257 -15.49 -24.28 -15.51
C ALA A 257 -16.33 -25.30 -14.68
N LEU A 258 -16.51 -25.03 -13.39
CA LEU A 258 -17.00 -25.99 -12.40
C LEU A 258 -18.52 -26.12 -12.42
N GLU A 259 -19.01 -27.35 -12.58
CA GLU A 259 -20.41 -27.70 -12.33
C GLU A 259 -20.63 -27.88 -10.81
N THR A 260 -21.52 -27.08 -10.23
CA THR A 260 -21.68 -27.03 -8.76
C THR A 260 -22.86 -27.84 -8.20
N GLU A 261 -23.76 -28.31 -9.06
CA GLU A 261 -24.96 -29.09 -8.66
C GLU A 261 -24.84 -30.53 -9.16
N THR A 262 -23.75 -31.19 -8.78
CA THR A 262 -23.48 -32.59 -9.11
C THR A 262 -23.48 -33.45 -7.86
N ASP A 263 -23.71 -34.74 -8.03
CA ASP A 263 -23.57 -35.72 -6.96
C ASP A 263 -22.09 -35.82 -6.56
N ALA A 264 -21.78 -35.44 -5.33
CA ALA A 264 -20.43 -35.52 -4.79
C ALA A 264 -20.19 -36.86 -4.09
N THR A 265 -18.95 -37.31 -4.14
CA THR A 265 -18.50 -38.57 -3.51
C THR A 265 -18.39 -38.46 -2.01
N VAL A 266 -18.23 -37.23 -1.48
CA VAL A 266 -18.10 -36.91 -0.07
C VAL A 266 -19.17 -35.91 0.38
N ALA A 267 -19.56 -35.98 1.63
CA ALA A 267 -20.54 -35.04 2.17
C ALA A 267 -19.97 -33.63 2.36
N GLN A 268 -18.70 -33.50 2.67
CA GLN A 268 -18.04 -32.21 2.95
C GLN A 268 -16.53 -32.27 2.74
N ASP A 269 -15.97 -31.18 2.16
CA ASP A 269 -14.55 -30.90 2.19
C ASP A 269 -14.11 -30.26 3.51
N PRO A 270 -12.81 -30.24 3.82
CA PRO A 270 -12.25 -29.46 4.92
C PRO A 270 -12.65 -27.98 4.84
N LEU A 271 -12.77 -27.33 6.01
CA LEU A 271 -13.15 -25.91 6.08
C LEU A 271 -12.26 -25.01 5.21
N SER A 272 -10.95 -25.24 5.17
CA SER A 272 -10.00 -24.44 4.38
C SER A 272 -10.27 -24.49 2.88
N ILE A 273 -10.96 -25.50 2.37
CA ILE A 273 -11.40 -25.60 0.98
C ILE A 273 -12.81 -24.99 0.83
N ARG A 274 -13.79 -25.51 1.54
CA ARG A 274 -15.18 -25.11 1.33
C ARG A 274 -15.53 -23.70 1.80
N THR A 275 -14.69 -23.06 2.61
CA THR A 275 -14.86 -21.67 3.06
C THR A 275 -13.97 -20.67 2.31
N ILE A 276 -13.38 -21.04 1.17
CA ILE A 276 -12.64 -20.10 0.32
C ILE A 276 -13.48 -18.84 0.05
N PRO A 277 -14.77 -18.95 -0.39
CA PRO A 277 -15.58 -17.77 -0.65
C PRO A 277 -15.71 -16.84 0.56
N GLN A 278 -16.00 -17.38 1.74
CA GLN A 278 -16.26 -16.58 2.95
C GLN A 278 -15.00 -15.93 3.51
N ILE A 279 -13.87 -16.59 3.41
CA ILE A 279 -12.60 -16.04 3.92
C ILE A 279 -12.04 -14.99 2.97
N ASN A 280 -11.92 -15.31 1.68
CA ASN A 280 -11.44 -14.37 0.69
C ASN A 280 -12.45 -13.24 0.46
N GLY A 281 -13.75 -13.55 0.48
CA GLY A 281 -14.84 -12.58 0.39
C GLY A 281 -14.80 -11.55 1.50
N SER A 282 -14.60 -11.96 2.74
CA SER A 282 -14.45 -11.02 3.87
C SER A 282 -13.25 -10.09 3.70
N ALA A 283 -12.16 -10.57 3.09
CA ALA A 283 -11.01 -9.71 2.79
C ALA A 283 -11.30 -8.76 1.60
N ARG A 284 -12.10 -9.20 0.61
CA ARG A 284 -12.59 -8.33 -0.48
C ARG A 284 -13.47 -7.18 0.06
N GLU A 285 -14.35 -7.46 1.02
CA GLU A 285 -15.15 -6.42 1.69
C GLU A 285 -14.27 -5.42 2.44
N ALA A 286 -13.24 -5.89 3.16
CA ALA A 286 -12.28 -5.01 3.82
C ALA A 286 -11.50 -4.16 2.80
N LEU A 287 -11.12 -4.73 1.67
CA LEU A 287 -10.47 -4.02 0.57
C LEU A 287 -11.41 -2.98 -0.08
N ALA A 288 -12.67 -3.35 -0.33
CA ALA A 288 -13.69 -2.45 -0.87
C ALA A 288 -13.94 -1.23 0.04
N ASN A 289 -13.76 -1.38 1.36
CA ASN A 289 -13.82 -0.28 2.31
C ASN A 289 -12.51 0.54 2.35
N ALA A 290 -11.35 -0.07 2.16
CA ALA A 290 -10.06 0.62 2.21
C ALA A 290 -9.78 1.45 0.94
N ARG A 291 -10.21 0.97 -0.24
CA ARG A 291 -9.97 1.62 -1.52
C ARG A 291 -10.52 3.06 -1.60
N PRO A 292 -11.80 3.34 -1.29
CA PRO A 292 -12.32 4.71 -1.31
C PRO A 292 -11.66 5.61 -0.27
N VAL A 293 -11.22 5.08 0.88
CA VAL A 293 -10.43 5.84 1.86
C VAL A 293 -9.11 6.28 1.23
N ALA A 294 -8.36 5.35 0.64
CA ALA A 294 -7.08 5.66 -0.02
C ALA A 294 -7.26 6.69 -1.15
N ALA A 295 -8.29 6.53 -1.99
CA ALA A 295 -8.56 7.45 -3.09
C ALA A 295 -8.96 8.85 -2.61
N THR A 296 -9.79 8.96 -1.58
CA THR A 296 -10.19 10.25 -1.01
C THR A 296 -9.01 10.98 -0.37
N GLU A 297 -8.23 10.27 0.46
CA GLU A 297 -7.12 10.87 1.19
C GLU A 297 -5.95 11.27 0.27
N LEU A 298 -5.82 10.64 -0.90
CA LEU A 298 -4.76 10.95 -1.87
C LEU A 298 -4.88 12.38 -2.41
N GLY A 299 -6.09 12.89 -2.64
CA GLY A 299 -6.34 14.24 -3.16
C GLY A 299 -6.91 15.21 -2.12
N ALA A 300 -7.19 14.76 -0.89
CA ALA A 300 -7.79 15.60 0.12
C ALA A 300 -6.77 16.56 0.76
N PRO A 301 -7.09 17.87 0.90
CA PRO A 301 -6.27 18.79 1.68
C PRO A 301 -6.17 18.34 3.13
N GLY A 302 -4.97 17.93 3.55
CA GLY A 302 -4.70 17.29 4.83
C GLY A 302 -3.72 18.06 5.72
N ASP A 303 -3.46 19.33 5.47
CA ASP A 303 -2.64 20.19 6.34
C ASP A 303 -3.50 21.19 7.16
N ASN A 304 -2.87 21.89 8.08
CA ASN A 304 -3.51 22.87 8.95
C ASN A 304 -2.65 24.16 9.07
N PRO A 305 -3.25 25.35 8.88
CA PRO A 305 -4.63 25.62 8.50
C PRO A 305 -4.84 25.52 6.99
N LEU A 306 -6.09 25.32 6.58
CA LEU A 306 -6.49 25.40 5.19
C LEU A 306 -6.72 26.85 4.77
N VAL A 307 -6.35 27.18 3.54
CA VAL A 307 -6.50 28.52 2.95
C VAL A 307 -7.50 28.46 1.80
N PHE A 308 -8.41 29.41 1.74
CA PHE A 308 -9.46 29.51 0.71
C PHE A 308 -9.27 30.77 -0.14
N PRO A 309 -9.65 30.74 -1.43
CA PRO A 309 -9.46 31.87 -2.35
C PRO A 309 -10.20 33.15 -1.94
N ASP A 310 -11.26 33.05 -1.13
CA ASP A 310 -12.03 34.17 -0.61
C ASP A 310 -11.38 34.87 0.60
N GLY A 311 -10.14 34.50 0.96
CA GLY A 311 -9.39 35.04 2.09
C GLY A 311 -9.66 34.37 3.43
N VAL A 312 -10.50 33.35 3.47
CA VAL A 312 -10.78 32.57 4.70
C VAL A 312 -9.63 31.62 4.99
N VAL A 313 -9.21 31.57 6.26
CA VAL A 313 -8.20 30.61 6.76
C VAL A 313 -8.80 29.87 7.94
N LEU A 314 -8.87 28.53 7.83
CA LEU A 314 -9.53 27.66 8.82
C LEU A 314 -8.55 26.69 9.46
N SER A 315 -8.47 26.71 10.79
CA SER A 315 -7.83 25.63 11.53
C SER A 315 -8.71 24.38 11.53
N CYS A 316 -8.10 23.21 11.24
CA CYS A 316 -8.81 21.95 11.07
C CYS A 316 -7.97 20.78 11.56
N GLY A 317 -8.52 19.56 11.53
CA GLY A 317 -7.88 18.32 11.96
C GLY A 317 -7.67 17.29 10.84
N GLY A 318 -7.74 17.68 9.56
CA GLY A 318 -7.59 16.79 8.40
C GLY A 318 -6.23 16.06 8.35
N PHE A 319 -5.25 16.58 9.06
CA PHE A 319 -3.92 15.99 9.15
C PHE A 319 -3.84 14.69 9.96
N ASN A 320 -4.85 14.35 10.75
CA ASN A 320 -4.77 13.23 11.70
C ASN A 320 -4.67 11.85 11.04
N GLY A 321 -5.31 11.64 9.87
CA GLY A 321 -5.21 10.36 9.13
C GLY A 321 -5.90 9.17 9.80
N GLN A 322 -6.87 9.37 10.70
CA GLN A 322 -7.57 8.29 11.40
C GLN A 322 -8.29 7.33 10.44
N HIS A 323 -8.85 7.83 9.35
CA HIS A 323 -9.50 7.00 8.33
C HIS A 323 -8.51 6.02 7.70
N VAL A 324 -7.30 6.48 7.37
CA VAL A 324 -6.22 5.67 6.80
C VAL A 324 -5.81 4.58 7.78
N SER A 325 -5.58 4.94 9.04
CA SER A 325 -5.17 4.00 10.10
C SER A 325 -6.19 2.88 10.32
N ALA A 326 -7.47 3.23 10.47
CA ALA A 326 -8.54 2.27 10.69
C ALA A 326 -8.73 1.33 9.47
N ALA A 327 -8.67 1.86 8.25
CA ALA A 327 -8.79 1.07 7.02
C ALA A 327 -7.62 0.10 6.86
N ALA A 328 -6.38 0.55 7.13
CA ALA A 328 -5.19 -0.29 7.07
C ALA A 328 -5.26 -1.48 8.04
N ASP A 329 -5.62 -1.24 9.31
CA ASP A 329 -5.75 -2.28 10.30
C ASP A 329 -6.88 -3.29 9.97
N ALA A 330 -8.02 -2.82 9.46
CA ALA A 330 -9.13 -3.68 9.07
C ALA A 330 -8.72 -4.62 7.93
N LEU A 331 -8.07 -4.10 6.89
CA LEU A 331 -7.58 -4.89 5.76
C LEU A 331 -6.49 -5.88 6.18
N ALA A 332 -5.51 -5.46 6.98
CA ALA A 332 -4.45 -6.33 7.48
C ALA A 332 -5.02 -7.54 8.23
N ARG A 333 -5.97 -7.33 9.16
CA ARG A 333 -6.63 -8.42 9.91
C ARG A 333 -7.37 -9.40 8.99
N ALA A 334 -8.05 -8.90 7.96
CA ALA A 334 -8.76 -9.75 7.02
C ALA A 334 -7.78 -10.60 6.18
N LEU A 335 -6.69 -10.02 5.70
CA LEU A 335 -5.66 -10.73 4.93
C LEU A 335 -4.95 -11.83 5.74
N VAL A 336 -4.74 -11.65 7.05
CA VAL A 336 -4.20 -12.71 7.92
C VAL A 336 -5.06 -13.97 7.88
N LYS A 337 -6.40 -13.84 7.78
CA LYS A 337 -7.30 -15.01 7.66
C LYS A 337 -7.17 -15.70 6.31
N VAL A 338 -6.95 -14.97 5.23
CA VAL A 338 -6.63 -15.54 3.92
C VAL A 338 -5.35 -16.38 4.01
N GLY A 339 -4.31 -15.84 4.64
CA GLY A 339 -3.06 -16.56 4.87
C GLY A 339 -3.23 -17.84 5.70
N HIS A 340 -4.02 -17.80 6.77
CA HIS A 340 -4.32 -19.01 7.56
C HIS A 340 -5.02 -20.08 6.73
N ALA A 341 -5.97 -19.70 5.87
CA ALA A 341 -6.65 -20.65 5.01
C ALA A 341 -5.71 -21.25 3.96
N ALA A 342 -4.87 -20.42 3.32
CA ALA A 342 -3.85 -20.85 2.38
C ALA A 342 -2.88 -21.84 3.02
N GLU A 343 -2.37 -21.52 4.20
CA GLU A 343 -1.45 -22.40 4.95
C GLU A 343 -2.12 -23.75 5.31
N ARG A 344 -3.40 -23.76 5.70
CA ARG A 344 -4.12 -25.01 5.95
C ARG A 344 -4.31 -25.84 4.66
N ARG A 345 -4.47 -25.23 3.52
CA ARG A 345 -4.52 -25.93 2.23
C ARG A 345 -3.16 -26.49 1.83
N VAL A 346 -2.07 -25.76 2.07
CA VAL A 346 -0.70 -26.30 1.96
C VAL A 346 -0.51 -27.55 2.85
N HIS A 347 -1.04 -27.54 4.07
CA HIS A 347 -1.01 -28.71 4.94
C HIS A 347 -1.72 -29.93 4.30
N LEU A 348 -2.86 -29.75 3.66
CA LEU A 348 -3.58 -30.85 2.97
C LEU A 348 -2.75 -31.43 1.82
N TYR A 349 -2.04 -30.60 1.06
CA TYR A 349 -1.08 -31.07 0.04
C TYR A 349 0.03 -31.92 0.66
N VAL A 350 0.64 -31.44 1.74
CA VAL A 350 1.73 -32.15 2.42
C VAL A 350 1.28 -33.48 3.04
N GLN A 351 -0.01 -33.57 3.43
CA GLN A 351 -0.60 -34.84 3.89
C GLN A 351 -0.82 -35.87 2.76
N GLY A 352 -0.71 -35.49 1.49
CA GLY A 352 -0.98 -36.39 0.36
C GLY A 352 -2.48 -36.60 0.13
N ARG A 353 -3.32 -35.58 0.28
CA ARG A 353 -4.74 -35.65 -0.03
C ARG A 353 -4.99 -35.56 -1.55
N GLY A 354 -6.04 -36.22 -2.03
CA GLY A 354 -6.45 -36.18 -3.44
C GLY A 354 -5.34 -36.65 -4.38
N GLU A 355 -5.04 -35.82 -5.37
CA GLU A 355 -4.00 -36.08 -6.36
C GLU A 355 -2.57 -35.77 -5.87
N SER A 356 -2.41 -35.23 -4.64
CA SER A 356 -1.12 -34.87 -4.11
C SER A 356 -0.37 -36.10 -3.58
N PRO A 357 0.88 -36.34 -4.02
CA PRO A 357 1.72 -37.33 -3.35
C PRO A 357 2.12 -36.85 -1.93
N PRO A 358 2.35 -37.76 -0.97
CA PRO A 358 2.78 -37.38 0.37
C PRO A 358 3.98 -36.44 0.33
N PHE A 359 3.93 -35.38 1.15
CA PHE A 359 4.95 -34.30 1.20
C PHE A 359 5.14 -33.51 -0.11
N VAL A 360 4.31 -33.75 -1.13
CA VAL A 360 4.52 -33.23 -2.49
C VAL A 360 5.93 -33.62 -2.96
N ALA A 361 6.27 -34.91 -2.86
CA ALA A 361 7.58 -35.47 -3.18
C ALA A 361 7.49 -36.58 -4.21
N GLY A 362 8.47 -36.68 -5.10
CA GLY A 362 8.55 -37.74 -6.11
C GLY A 362 8.91 -39.10 -5.49
N ASP A 363 9.78 -39.11 -4.48
CA ASP A 363 10.14 -40.29 -3.68
C ASP A 363 10.05 -39.93 -2.19
N PRO A 364 8.85 -40.02 -1.57
CA PRO A 364 8.67 -39.69 -0.15
C PRO A 364 9.53 -40.59 0.75
N GLY A 365 10.37 -39.95 1.55
CA GLY A 365 11.34 -40.64 2.42
C GLY A 365 12.78 -40.39 1.96
N LEU A 366 13.07 -40.48 0.69
CA LEU A 366 14.33 -40.01 0.10
C LEU A 366 14.29 -38.46 -0.04
N GLU A 367 13.14 -37.95 -0.47
CA GLU A 367 12.88 -36.51 -0.63
C GLU A 367 11.92 -36.00 0.44
N SER A 368 12.16 -34.76 0.89
CA SER A 368 11.28 -34.07 1.83
C SER A 368 10.21 -33.20 1.12
N GLY A 369 10.25 -33.11 -0.20
CA GLY A 369 9.31 -32.36 -1.02
C GLY A 369 9.11 -30.89 -0.57
N LEU A 370 7.88 -30.50 -0.26
CA LEU A 370 7.51 -29.15 0.17
C LEU A 370 7.27 -29.03 1.68
N VAL A 371 7.67 -30.01 2.51
CA VAL A 371 7.49 -29.92 3.97
C VAL A 371 8.07 -28.62 4.55
N ARG A 372 9.28 -28.21 4.11
CA ARG A 372 9.91 -27.00 4.62
C ARG A 372 9.24 -25.71 4.09
N ALA A 373 8.71 -25.73 2.89
CA ALA A 373 7.88 -24.63 2.37
C ALA A 373 6.61 -24.42 3.23
N HIS A 374 5.98 -25.51 3.70
CA HIS A 374 4.88 -25.44 4.67
C HIS A 374 5.31 -24.77 5.99
N TYR A 375 6.50 -25.11 6.54
CA TYR A 375 7.02 -24.41 7.73
C TYR A 375 7.18 -22.91 7.49
N SER A 376 7.67 -22.51 6.31
CA SER A 376 7.81 -21.10 5.94
C SER A 376 6.45 -20.40 5.88
N ALA A 377 5.46 -20.99 5.20
CA ALA A 377 4.10 -20.43 5.14
C ALA A 377 3.50 -20.27 6.54
N ALA A 378 3.62 -21.31 7.41
CA ALA A 378 3.11 -21.26 8.77
C ALA A 378 3.80 -20.19 9.63
N SER A 379 5.11 -19.97 9.45
CA SER A 379 5.85 -18.91 10.15
C SER A 379 5.39 -17.53 9.69
N LEU A 380 5.35 -17.29 8.38
CA LEU A 380 4.98 -16.00 7.79
C LEU A 380 3.56 -15.56 8.19
N VAL A 381 2.60 -16.49 8.16
CA VAL A 381 1.21 -16.20 8.58
C VAL A 381 1.15 -15.86 10.07
N ARG A 382 1.90 -16.59 10.92
CA ARG A 382 1.96 -16.29 12.35
C ARG A 382 2.61 -14.94 12.61
N GLU A 383 3.70 -14.62 11.93
CA GLU A 383 4.38 -13.34 12.05
C GLU A 383 3.43 -12.20 11.67
N ALA A 384 2.71 -12.30 10.52
CA ALA A 384 1.68 -11.34 10.13
C ALA A 384 0.60 -11.20 11.21
N GLY A 385 0.16 -12.32 11.81
CA GLY A 385 -0.83 -12.33 12.88
C GLY A 385 -0.37 -11.72 14.22
N THR A 386 0.94 -11.48 14.39
CA THR A 386 1.48 -10.79 15.59
C THR A 386 1.54 -9.27 15.43
N LEU A 387 1.36 -8.76 14.23
CA LEU A 387 1.28 -7.31 14.00
C LEU A 387 -0.02 -6.78 14.59
N ALA A 388 0.11 -6.14 15.74
CA ALA A 388 -1.07 -5.65 16.48
C ALA A 388 -1.64 -4.40 15.79
N SER A 389 -2.98 -4.23 15.88
CA SER A 389 -3.63 -3.01 15.43
C SER A 389 -3.02 -1.79 16.07
N ALA A 390 -2.68 -0.80 15.26
CA ALA A 390 -2.12 0.47 15.72
C ALA A 390 -3.21 1.51 15.99
N SER A 391 -4.31 1.48 15.21
CA SER A 391 -5.39 2.47 15.27
C SER A 391 -6.20 2.48 16.59
N ASP A 392 -6.08 1.44 17.40
CA ASP A 392 -6.72 1.35 18.73
C ASP A 392 -5.80 1.80 19.88
N ARG A 393 -4.63 2.31 19.55
CA ARG A 393 -3.63 2.83 20.51
C ARG A 393 -3.55 4.35 20.43
N ASN A 394 -2.90 4.95 21.42
CA ASN A 394 -2.72 6.37 21.48
C ASN A 394 -1.35 6.75 22.04
N SER A 395 -0.87 7.92 21.64
CA SER A 395 0.25 8.64 22.23
C SER A 395 -0.14 10.09 22.48
N VAL A 396 0.46 10.70 23.49
CA VAL A 396 0.29 12.13 23.80
C VAL A 396 1.64 12.81 23.63
N VAL A 397 1.72 13.79 22.74
CA VAL A 397 2.96 14.49 22.38
C VAL A 397 2.73 16.01 22.33
N SER A 398 3.71 16.79 21.89
CA SER A 398 3.62 18.25 21.73
C SER A 398 3.10 18.97 22.99
N ALA A 399 3.69 18.63 24.15
CA ALA A 399 3.30 19.17 25.48
C ALA A 399 1.80 18.98 25.81
N GLY A 400 1.13 17.99 25.20
CA GLY A 400 -0.30 17.70 25.39
C GLY A 400 -1.21 18.38 24.37
N GLN A 401 -0.69 19.17 23.45
CA GLN A 401 -1.48 19.75 22.36
C GLN A 401 -1.95 18.69 21.36
N GLU A 402 -1.14 17.67 21.13
CA GLU A 402 -1.49 16.49 20.32
C GLU A 402 -1.79 15.32 21.25
N ASP A 403 -3.00 15.28 21.79
CA ASP A 403 -3.46 14.33 22.81
C ASP A 403 -4.09 13.06 22.22
N VAL A 404 -4.40 13.05 20.90
CA VAL A 404 -4.90 11.89 20.15
C VAL A 404 -4.19 11.77 18.81
N GLN A 405 -3.47 10.66 18.62
CA GLN A 405 -2.79 10.34 17.38
C GLN A 405 -3.42 9.12 16.69
N SER A 406 -3.45 9.11 15.35
CA SER A 406 -4.00 7.99 14.57
C SER A 406 -3.11 6.76 14.52
N LEU A 407 -1.80 6.92 14.70
CA LEU A 407 -0.77 5.90 14.47
C LEU A 407 -0.83 5.28 13.05
N GLY A 408 -1.27 6.07 12.07
CA GLY A 408 -1.51 5.61 10.70
C GLY A 408 -0.23 5.18 9.98
N THR A 409 0.91 5.82 10.27
CA THR A 409 2.22 5.41 9.75
C THR A 409 2.54 3.97 10.15
N VAL A 410 2.25 3.59 11.41
CA VAL A 410 2.47 2.23 11.93
C VAL A 410 1.45 1.26 11.35
N ALA A 411 0.17 1.64 11.28
CA ALA A 411 -0.89 0.79 10.72
C ALA A 411 -0.62 0.43 9.26
N THR A 412 -0.19 1.39 8.45
CA THR A 412 0.10 1.15 7.02
C THR A 412 1.40 0.39 6.80
N ASP A 413 2.40 0.52 7.68
CA ASP A 413 3.60 -0.32 7.68
C ASP A 413 3.27 -1.79 8.00
N HIS A 414 2.42 -2.01 9.01
CA HIS A 414 1.92 -3.34 9.35
C HIS A 414 1.09 -3.95 8.21
N LEU A 415 0.26 -3.16 7.53
CA LEU A 415 -0.49 -3.63 6.36
C LEU A 415 0.45 -4.05 5.22
N ALA A 416 1.42 -3.21 4.85
CA ALA A 416 2.39 -3.53 3.80
C ALA A 416 3.15 -4.83 4.10
N THR A 417 3.63 -4.98 5.34
CA THR A 417 4.30 -6.20 5.83
C THR A 417 3.35 -7.41 5.80
N THR A 418 2.08 -7.22 6.17
CA THR A 418 1.08 -8.29 6.11
C THR A 418 0.84 -8.76 4.68
N VAL A 419 0.64 -7.83 3.73
CA VAL A 419 0.46 -8.15 2.31
C VAL A 419 1.64 -8.97 1.78
N GLU A 420 2.88 -8.57 2.08
CA GLU A 420 4.08 -9.31 1.66
C GLU A 420 4.11 -10.73 2.21
N LYS A 421 3.88 -10.91 3.51
CA LYS A 421 3.92 -12.22 4.17
C LYS A 421 2.81 -13.15 3.70
N ILE A 422 1.59 -12.63 3.54
CA ILE A 422 0.45 -13.44 3.08
C ILE A 422 0.60 -13.77 1.59
N ARG A 423 1.13 -12.88 0.77
CA ARG A 423 1.49 -13.17 -0.62
C ARG A 423 2.48 -14.34 -0.72
N ALA A 424 3.50 -14.39 0.12
CA ALA A 424 4.42 -15.52 0.14
C ALA A 424 3.74 -16.82 0.59
N ALA A 425 2.80 -16.78 1.54
CA ALA A 425 2.03 -17.95 1.95
C ALA A 425 1.10 -18.47 0.82
N VAL A 426 0.44 -17.59 0.08
CA VAL A 426 -0.36 -17.93 -1.11
C VAL A 426 0.54 -18.45 -2.25
N ALA A 427 1.75 -17.90 -2.40
CA ALA A 427 2.74 -18.41 -3.35
C ALA A 427 3.16 -19.86 -3.03
N VAL A 428 3.30 -20.22 -1.75
CA VAL A 428 3.56 -21.62 -1.35
C VAL A 428 2.40 -22.53 -1.71
N GLU A 429 1.14 -22.08 -1.54
CA GLU A 429 -0.03 -22.84 -1.95
C GLU A 429 -0.04 -23.08 -3.47
N LEU A 430 0.19 -22.05 -4.26
CA LEU A 430 0.27 -22.19 -5.72
C LEU A 430 1.44 -23.08 -6.15
N LEU A 431 2.60 -22.97 -5.47
CA LEU A 431 3.75 -23.84 -5.69
C LEU A 431 3.42 -25.32 -5.42
N CYS A 432 2.56 -25.63 -4.43
CA CYS A 432 2.10 -27.01 -4.23
C CYS A 432 1.34 -27.53 -5.45
N ALA A 433 0.42 -26.77 -6.04
CA ALA A 433 -0.29 -27.16 -7.24
C ALA A 433 0.65 -27.36 -8.44
N VAL A 434 1.64 -26.47 -8.60
CA VAL A 434 2.68 -26.57 -9.63
C VAL A 434 3.51 -27.84 -9.48
N GLU A 435 3.95 -28.18 -8.26
CA GLU A 435 4.75 -29.38 -8.03
C GLU A 435 3.91 -30.66 -8.19
N VAL A 436 2.64 -30.68 -7.78
CA VAL A 436 1.73 -31.81 -8.05
C VAL A 436 1.63 -32.03 -9.57
N ARG A 437 1.42 -30.96 -10.35
CA ARG A 437 1.39 -31.02 -11.82
C ARG A 437 2.67 -31.56 -12.44
N ARG A 438 3.84 -31.29 -11.82
CA ARG A 438 5.15 -31.82 -12.27
C ARG A 438 5.38 -33.28 -11.90
N LEU A 439 4.83 -33.73 -10.79
CA LEU A 439 5.08 -35.04 -10.22
C LEU A 439 4.06 -36.09 -10.64
N THR A 440 2.88 -35.65 -11.12
CA THR A 440 1.76 -36.54 -11.45
C THR A 440 1.17 -36.17 -12.82
N ASP A 441 0.25 -37.00 -13.31
CA ASP A 441 -0.53 -36.70 -14.52
C ASP A 441 -1.80 -35.88 -14.22
N ALA A 442 -1.96 -35.43 -12.98
CA ALA A 442 -3.11 -34.63 -12.57
C ALA A 442 -3.17 -33.30 -13.32
N ALA A 443 -4.33 -32.99 -13.88
CA ALA A 443 -4.56 -31.76 -14.62
C ALA A 443 -5.48 -30.82 -13.83
N VAL A 444 -5.15 -29.54 -13.81
CA VAL A 444 -6.04 -28.47 -13.35
C VAL A 444 -6.77 -27.93 -14.58
N PRO A 445 -8.11 -27.92 -14.61
CA PRO A 445 -8.85 -27.44 -15.79
C PRO A 445 -8.91 -25.91 -15.89
N GLY A 446 -9.33 -25.43 -17.06
CA GLY A 446 -9.69 -24.03 -17.30
C GLY A 446 -8.56 -23.03 -17.09
N ALA A 447 -8.91 -21.80 -16.70
CA ALA A 447 -7.97 -20.72 -16.47
C ALA A 447 -7.03 -21.01 -15.29
N ALA A 448 -7.48 -21.75 -14.28
CA ALA A 448 -6.62 -22.19 -13.18
C ALA A 448 -5.49 -23.10 -13.67
N GLY A 449 -5.76 -23.98 -14.65
CA GLY A 449 -4.74 -24.81 -15.31
C GLY A 449 -3.74 -23.98 -16.09
N ALA A 450 -4.19 -22.98 -16.84
CA ALA A 450 -3.30 -22.05 -17.56
C ALA A 450 -2.36 -21.30 -16.59
N VAL A 451 -2.83 -20.94 -15.41
CA VAL A 451 -1.99 -20.34 -14.37
C VAL A 451 -0.92 -21.33 -13.90
N VAL A 452 -1.29 -22.57 -13.58
CA VAL A 452 -0.33 -23.60 -13.15
C VAL A 452 0.73 -23.83 -14.22
N ASP A 453 0.33 -24.08 -15.48
CA ASP A 453 1.25 -24.33 -16.58
C ASP A 453 2.14 -23.10 -16.85
N GLY A 454 1.58 -21.90 -16.84
CA GLY A 454 2.34 -20.66 -17.02
C GLY A 454 3.35 -20.39 -15.91
N VAL A 455 3.08 -20.79 -14.67
CA VAL A 455 4.05 -20.73 -13.56
C VAL A 455 5.10 -21.82 -13.71
N VAL A 456 4.73 -23.04 -14.14
CA VAL A 456 5.70 -24.13 -14.45
C VAL A 456 6.76 -23.64 -15.43
N ASP A 457 6.35 -22.95 -16.50
CA ASP A 457 7.24 -22.45 -17.57
C ASP A 457 8.21 -21.35 -17.10
N ARG A 458 7.89 -20.68 -15.97
CA ARG A 458 8.69 -19.59 -15.41
C ARG A 458 9.53 -19.98 -14.17
N LEU A 459 9.46 -21.26 -13.79
CA LEU A 459 10.05 -21.75 -12.55
C LEU A 459 11.23 -22.67 -12.83
N ASP A 460 12.38 -22.10 -13.20
CA ASP A 460 13.61 -22.84 -13.53
C ASP A 460 14.47 -23.23 -12.31
N ALA A 461 14.25 -22.56 -11.17
CA ALA A 461 15.04 -22.76 -9.96
C ALA A 461 14.76 -24.11 -9.32
N THR A 462 15.81 -24.73 -8.76
CA THR A 462 15.73 -25.93 -7.91
C THR A 462 15.69 -25.60 -6.42
N ASP A 463 16.20 -24.44 -6.02
CA ASP A 463 16.14 -23.96 -4.64
C ASP A 463 14.72 -23.53 -4.27
N ARG A 464 14.18 -24.10 -3.20
CA ARG A 464 12.79 -23.88 -2.76
C ARG A 464 12.53 -22.45 -2.30
N SER A 465 13.51 -21.75 -1.74
CA SER A 465 13.37 -20.35 -1.34
C SER A 465 13.22 -19.48 -2.57
N VAL A 466 14.07 -19.69 -3.59
CA VAL A 466 14.02 -18.99 -4.87
C VAL A 466 12.69 -19.26 -5.60
N GLN A 467 12.18 -20.49 -5.53
CA GLN A 467 10.88 -20.85 -6.11
C GLN A 467 9.74 -20.06 -5.45
N ILE A 468 9.69 -20.01 -4.11
CA ILE A 468 8.68 -19.26 -3.35
C ILE A 468 8.76 -17.77 -3.69
N GLU A 469 9.95 -17.18 -3.69
CA GLU A 469 10.16 -15.77 -4.03
C GLU A 469 9.76 -15.47 -5.48
N THR A 470 10.04 -16.39 -6.41
CA THR A 470 9.64 -16.26 -7.81
C THR A 470 8.13 -16.26 -7.95
N VAL A 471 7.42 -17.22 -7.35
CA VAL A 471 5.95 -17.27 -7.41
C VAL A 471 5.34 -16.05 -6.71
N ALA A 472 5.88 -15.64 -5.55
CA ALA A 472 5.42 -14.43 -4.85
C ALA A 472 5.59 -13.17 -5.71
N ARG A 473 6.68 -13.07 -6.48
CA ARG A 473 6.89 -11.98 -7.44
C ARG A 473 5.90 -12.04 -8.59
N LEU A 474 5.61 -13.22 -9.17
CA LEU A 474 4.59 -13.39 -10.22
C LEU A 474 3.18 -13.01 -9.74
N VAL A 475 2.89 -13.15 -8.45
CA VAL A 475 1.67 -12.61 -7.83
C VAL A 475 1.74 -11.08 -7.73
N ALA A 476 2.87 -10.54 -7.28
CA ALA A 476 3.04 -9.10 -7.05
C ALA A 476 2.99 -8.28 -8.33
N ASP A 477 3.62 -8.76 -9.40
CA ASP A 477 3.68 -8.06 -10.69
C ASP A 477 2.44 -8.25 -11.57
N GLY A 478 1.49 -9.11 -11.14
CA GLY A 478 0.24 -9.37 -11.83
C GLY A 478 0.29 -10.51 -12.84
N THR A 479 1.45 -11.16 -13.06
CA THR A 479 1.59 -12.26 -14.03
C THR A 479 0.58 -13.38 -13.79
N VAL A 480 0.32 -13.75 -12.53
CA VAL A 480 -0.66 -14.80 -12.17
C VAL A 480 -2.07 -14.42 -12.64
N THR A 481 -2.47 -13.18 -12.45
CA THR A 481 -3.78 -12.69 -12.89
C THR A 481 -3.87 -12.53 -14.41
N ASP A 482 -2.78 -12.13 -15.05
CA ASP A 482 -2.72 -11.96 -16.50
C ASP A 482 -2.82 -13.31 -17.22
N LEU A 483 -2.15 -14.35 -16.74
CA LEU A 483 -2.31 -15.73 -17.26
C LEU A 483 -3.77 -16.21 -17.20
N ALA A 484 -4.48 -15.89 -16.12
CA ALA A 484 -5.89 -16.24 -15.99
C ALA A 484 -6.78 -15.43 -16.95
N ARG A 485 -6.50 -14.12 -17.11
CA ARG A 485 -7.22 -13.26 -18.08
C ARG A 485 -6.98 -13.68 -19.53
N GLU A 486 -5.74 -14.01 -19.89
CA GLU A 486 -5.38 -14.56 -21.22
C GLU A 486 -6.12 -15.87 -21.51
N ALA A 487 -6.42 -16.66 -20.49
CA ALA A 487 -7.25 -17.87 -20.58
C ALA A 487 -8.77 -17.59 -20.57
N GLY A 488 -9.19 -16.32 -20.59
CA GLY A 488 -10.57 -15.89 -20.70
C GLY A 488 -11.33 -15.69 -19.39
N LEU A 489 -10.63 -15.71 -18.24
CA LEU A 489 -11.25 -15.42 -16.94
C LEU A 489 -11.36 -13.91 -16.71
N ASP A 490 -12.56 -13.44 -16.39
CA ASP A 490 -12.76 -12.07 -15.91
C ASP A 490 -12.38 -11.99 -14.42
N LEU A 491 -11.44 -11.10 -14.08
CA LEU A 491 -10.99 -10.87 -12.71
C LEU A 491 -11.28 -9.41 -12.31
N PRO A 492 -11.74 -9.20 -11.08
CA PRO A 492 -12.04 -7.87 -10.55
C PRO A 492 -10.82 -6.98 -10.41
#